data_7496e1e0082d7f7068c46569049695cc
#
_entry.id   7496e1e0082d7f7068c46569049695cc
#
_cell.length_a   1.000
_cell.length_b   1.000
_cell.length_c   1.000
_cell.angle_alpha   90.00
_cell.angle_beta   90.00
_cell.angle_gamma   90.00
#
_symmetry.space_group_name_H-M   'P 1'
#
loop_
_entity.id
_entity.type
_entity.pdbx_description
1 polymer ?
#
loop_
_entity_poly.entity_id
_entity_poly.type
_entity_poly.pdbx_seq_one_letter_code
_entity_poly.pdbx_strand_id
1 'polypeptide(L)'
;MSTFIKTFFICLILCFSFLAYKYFSFDSYSNELKVSKNNPVFGIHSDLPEAKPVTKTSQKPKTEENVKNFEQSKNQTVKKEKYLHSCYFYSHTGSLVLVKRELNFKPSLENSISVLLKGPLISETKRGLYSEIPANVDLISVKRSDKDVIVDLSSNFGNGGGSNSVINRVKQLSKTVKIHEPNKNVYLYINGKEVEYLGGDGVYIKQPLE
;
A
#
# COMPACT_ATOMS: atom_id res chain seq x y z
N MET A 1 22.48 11.31 -54.19
CA MET A 1 21.66 10.67 -53.16
C MET A 1 21.35 11.69 -52.09
N SER A 2 20.12 12.12 -52.03
CA SER A 2 19.65 13.34 -51.38
C SER A 2 19.90 13.38 -49.88
N THR A 3 20.29 14.54 -49.35
CA THR A 3 20.45 14.84 -47.92
C THR A 3 19.20 14.42 -47.10
N PHE A 4 18.03 14.41 -47.70
CA PHE A 4 16.77 13.93 -47.12
C PHE A 4 16.81 12.46 -46.71
N ILE A 5 17.50 11.59 -47.46
CA ILE A 5 17.59 10.15 -47.12
C ILE A 5 18.48 9.95 -45.91
N LYS A 6 19.57 10.73 -45.80
CA LYS A 6 20.48 10.63 -44.64
C LYS A 6 19.83 11.10 -43.34
N THR A 7 19.04 12.18 -43.38
CA THR A 7 18.30 12.66 -42.18
C THR A 7 17.21 11.71 -41.76
N PHE A 8 16.50 11.07 -42.70
CA PHE A 8 15.48 10.07 -42.41
C PHE A 8 16.07 8.84 -41.70
N PHE A 9 17.21 8.33 -42.16
CA PHE A 9 17.90 7.21 -41.51
C PHE A 9 18.41 7.54 -40.11
N ILE A 10 18.91 8.77 -39.87
CA ILE A 10 19.34 9.21 -38.53
C ILE A 10 18.15 9.27 -37.57
N CYS A 11 17.02 9.83 -37.98
CA CYS A 11 15.81 9.84 -37.16
C CYS A 11 15.30 8.42 -36.83
N LEU A 12 15.37 7.49 -37.77
CA LEU A 12 14.95 6.12 -37.59
C LEU A 12 15.84 5.37 -36.58
N ILE A 13 17.16 5.59 -36.62
CA ILE A 13 18.11 5.02 -35.65
C ILE A 13 17.87 5.60 -34.25
N LEU A 14 17.60 6.90 -34.12
CA LEU A 14 17.29 7.53 -32.84
C LEU A 14 15.96 7.03 -32.25
N CYS A 15 14.95 6.79 -33.06
CA CYS A 15 13.69 6.18 -32.62
C CYS A 15 13.89 4.73 -32.16
N PHE A 16 14.70 3.93 -32.85
CA PHE A 16 14.98 2.56 -32.46
C PHE A 16 15.81 2.49 -31.16
N SER A 17 16.80 3.37 -30.98
CA SER A 17 17.57 3.43 -29.74
C SER A 17 16.72 3.87 -28.54
N PHE A 18 15.76 4.77 -28.75
CA PHE A 18 14.81 5.18 -27.70
C PHE A 18 13.83 4.05 -27.31
N LEU A 19 13.33 3.30 -28.30
CA LEU A 19 12.50 2.12 -28.06
C LEU A 19 13.26 1.00 -27.34
N ALA A 20 14.50 0.74 -27.74
CA ALA A 20 15.35 -0.25 -27.08
C ALA A 20 15.68 0.13 -25.63
N TYR A 21 15.94 1.42 -25.36
CA TYR A 21 16.14 1.94 -24.00
C TYR A 21 14.89 1.75 -23.13
N LYS A 22 13.71 2.05 -23.66
CA LYS A 22 12.42 1.82 -22.96
C LYS A 22 12.18 0.34 -22.67
N TYR A 23 12.51 -0.54 -23.61
CA TYR A 23 12.34 -1.99 -23.45
C TYR A 23 13.30 -2.55 -22.41
N PHE A 24 14.57 -2.14 -22.44
CA PHE A 24 15.58 -2.56 -21.47
C PHE A 24 15.29 -2.06 -20.05
N SER A 25 14.81 -0.83 -19.89
CA SER A 25 14.39 -0.30 -18.58
C SER A 25 13.19 -1.03 -18.00
N PHE A 26 12.29 -1.55 -18.85
CA PHE A 26 11.14 -2.32 -18.40
C PHE A 26 11.54 -3.73 -17.89
N ASP A 27 12.50 -4.38 -18.53
CA ASP A 27 12.99 -5.70 -18.10
C ASP A 27 13.81 -5.65 -16.80
N SER A 28 14.57 -4.57 -16.56
CA SER A 28 15.25 -4.35 -15.28
C SER A 28 14.26 -4.23 -14.12
N TYR A 29 13.16 -3.53 -14.31
CA TYR A 29 12.13 -3.35 -13.28
C TYR A 29 11.39 -4.67 -12.95
N SER A 30 11.18 -5.55 -13.94
CA SER A 30 10.52 -6.84 -13.73
C SER A 30 11.41 -7.86 -13.00
N ASN A 31 12.73 -7.74 -13.09
CA ASN A 31 13.69 -8.61 -12.41
C ASN A 31 13.88 -8.26 -10.93
N GLU A 32 13.80 -6.98 -10.54
CA GLU A 32 13.83 -6.56 -9.13
C GLU A 32 12.61 -7.08 -8.35
N LEU A 33 11.44 -7.15 -8.98
CA LEU A 33 10.23 -7.72 -8.35
C LEU A 33 10.29 -9.24 -8.10
N LYS A 34 11.15 -9.97 -8.81
CA LYS A 34 11.35 -11.43 -8.61
C LYS A 34 12.32 -11.76 -7.49
N VAL A 35 13.26 -10.88 -7.17
CA VAL A 35 14.28 -11.10 -6.12
C VAL A 35 13.70 -10.87 -4.71
N SER A 36 12.65 -10.06 -4.57
CA SER A 36 12.03 -9.76 -3.26
C SER A 36 11.17 -10.89 -2.66
N LYS A 37 11.02 -12.03 -3.33
CA LYS A 37 10.20 -13.16 -2.81
C LYS A 37 10.95 -14.19 -1.98
N ASN A 38 12.27 -14.08 -1.82
CA ASN A 38 13.11 -15.09 -1.15
C ASN A 38 13.95 -14.50 0.00
N ASN A 39 13.32 -13.82 0.98
CA ASN A 39 14.00 -13.57 2.24
C ASN A 39 13.45 -14.51 3.32
N PRO A 40 14.31 -15.35 3.94
CA PRO A 40 13.90 -16.24 5.01
C PRO A 40 13.66 -15.45 6.31
N VAL A 41 12.63 -15.88 7.01
CA VAL A 41 12.23 -15.42 8.34
C VAL A 41 13.39 -15.47 9.31
N PHE A 42 13.65 -14.37 10.01
CA PHE A 42 14.63 -14.24 11.07
C PHE A 42 14.26 -15.13 12.26
N GLY A 43 15.13 -16.09 12.58
CA GLY A 43 14.98 -16.97 13.74
C GLY A 43 15.23 -16.24 15.05
N ILE A 44 14.34 -16.43 15.98
CA ILE A 44 14.47 -15.99 17.37
C ILE A 44 15.40 -17.00 18.07
N HIS A 45 16.55 -16.52 18.53
CA HIS A 45 17.37 -17.25 19.52
C HIS A 45 16.68 -17.18 20.89
N SER A 46 16.35 -18.35 21.41
CA SER A 46 16.11 -18.52 22.85
C SER A 46 17.01 -19.65 23.35
N ASP A 47 18.04 -19.26 24.10
CA ASP A 47 18.86 -20.16 24.91
C ASP A 47 18.03 -20.73 26.04
N LEU A 48 17.93 -22.05 26.14
CA LEU A 48 17.60 -22.76 27.40
C LEU A 48 18.35 -24.10 27.47
N PRO A 49 18.78 -24.54 28.64
CA PRO A 49 19.81 -25.52 28.78
C PRO A 49 19.34 -26.98 28.75
N GLU A 50 20.29 -27.83 28.39
CA GLU A 50 20.26 -29.28 28.30
C GLU A 50 19.77 -30.00 29.58
N ALA A 51 18.89 -30.99 29.44
CA ALA A 51 18.74 -32.09 30.39
C ALA A 51 18.64 -33.43 29.68
N LYS A 52 19.43 -34.38 30.17
CA LYS A 52 19.75 -35.70 29.65
C LYS A 52 18.62 -36.74 29.72
N PRO A 53 18.75 -37.90 29.03
CA PRO A 53 17.66 -38.79 28.65
C PRO A 53 17.37 -39.86 29.70
N VAL A 54 16.11 -40.31 29.78
CA VAL A 54 15.71 -41.54 30.48
C VAL A 54 14.89 -42.44 29.55
N THR A 55 15.28 -43.68 29.63
CA THR A 55 15.06 -44.92 28.96
C THR A 55 13.58 -45.39 28.84
N LYS A 56 13.35 -46.09 27.72
CA LYS A 56 12.34 -47.07 27.31
C LYS A 56 11.42 -47.69 28.39
N THR A 57 10.14 -47.82 28.06
CA THR A 57 9.46 -49.13 28.17
C THR A 57 8.22 -49.16 27.27
N SER A 58 8.16 -50.25 26.54
CA SER A 58 7.13 -50.72 25.62
C SER A 58 5.86 -51.16 26.39
N GLN A 59 4.66 -50.89 25.84
CA GLN A 59 3.53 -51.82 25.88
C GLN A 59 2.40 -51.34 24.93
N LYS A 60 2.07 -52.21 23.95
CA LYS A 60 0.83 -52.27 23.17
C LYS A 60 -0.12 -53.24 23.92
N PRO A 61 -1.44 -53.00 24.01
CA PRO A 61 -2.32 -53.59 23.02
C PRO A 61 -3.65 -52.85 22.71
N LYS A 62 -4.12 -53.08 21.49
CA LYS A 62 -5.50 -53.23 20.99
C LYS A 62 -6.65 -52.44 21.60
N THR A 63 -7.37 -51.68 20.72
CA THR A 63 -8.76 -51.99 20.37
C THR A 63 -9.18 -51.15 19.17
N GLU A 64 -9.58 -51.80 18.10
CA GLU A 64 -10.32 -51.25 16.96
C GLU A 64 -11.73 -50.91 17.45
N GLU A 65 -12.18 -49.68 17.13
CA GLU A 65 -13.56 -49.26 16.85
C GLU A 65 -13.65 -47.75 17.03
N ASN A 66 -13.64 -47.06 15.92
CA ASN A 66 -14.44 -45.85 15.63
C ASN A 66 -13.85 -45.10 14.40
N VAL A 67 -13.89 -45.79 13.28
CA VAL A 67 -13.66 -45.15 11.96
C VAL A 67 -15.02 -45.11 11.26
N LYS A 68 -15.91 -44.22 11.71
CA LYS A 68 -17.13 -43.80 10.97
C LYS A 68 -17.74 -42.57 11.62
N ASN A 69 -17.10 -41.41 11.54
CA ASN A 69 -17.74 -40.10 11.70
C ASN A 69 -16.79 -38.92 11.37
N PHE A 70 -15.87 -39.09 10.40
CA PHE A 70 -14.95 -37.99 10.03
C PHE A 70 -15.15 -37.50 8.59
N GLU A 71 -16.24 -37.85 7.92
CA GLU A 71 -16.45 -37.44 6.50
C GLU A 71 -17.64 -36.50 6.28
N GLN A 72 -18.09 -35.75 7.28
CA GLN A 72 -19.22 -34.82 7.07
C GLN A 72 -18.96 -33.39 7.56
N SER A 73 -17.72 -32.93 7.52
CA SER A 73 -17.38 -31.51 7.81
C SER A 73 -16.50 -30.84 6.76
N LYS A 74 -16.70 -31.16 5.50
CA LYS A 74 -16.04 -30.45 4.38
C LYS A 74 -17.08 -30.06 3.37
N ASN A 75 -17.76 -28.94 3.61
CA ASN A 75 -18.29 -28.01 2.59
C ASN A 75 -19.12 -26.90 3.24
N GLN A 76 -18.57 -26.25 4.27
CA GLN A 76 -19.01 -24.89 4.54
C GLN A 76 -18.17 -23.98 3.66
N THR A 77 -18.69 -23.64 2.48
CA THR A 77 -18.23 -22.50 1.69
C THR A 77 -18.46 -21.27 2.54
N VAL A 78 -17.46 -20.85 3.31
CA VAL A 78 -17.49 -19.60 4.06
C VAL A 78 -17.69 -18.50 3.02
N LYS A 79 -18.94 -18.01 2.90
CA LYS A 79 -19.30 -16.87 2.05
C LYS A 79 -18.49 -15.68 2.58
N LYS A 80 -17.40 -15.36 1.92
CA LYS A 80 -16.47 -14.28 2.30
C LYS A 80 -17.22 -12.98 2.13
N GLU A 81 -17.65 -12.39 3.23
CA GLU A 81 -18.35 -11.08 3.21
C GLU A 81 -17.46 -10.04 2.58
N LYS A 82 -18.05 -9.24 1.70
CA LYS A 82 -17.39 -8.12 1.03
C LYS A 82 -17.95 -6.82 1.58
N TYR A 83 -17.06 -5.89 1.85
CA TYR A 83 -17.39 -4.57 2.39
C TYR A 83 -16.88 -3.49 1.47
N LEU A 84 -17.64 -2.41 1.34
CA LEU A 84 -17.30 -1.28 0.49
C LEU A 84 -16.38 -0.30 1.22
N HIS A 85 -15.16 -0.13 0.71
CA HIS A 85 -14.18 0.85 1.17
C HIS A 85 -14.12 2.02 0.22
N SER A 86 -13.95 3.22 0.75
CA SER A 86 -13.92 4.46 -0.04
C SER A 86 -12.65 5.26 0.27
N CYS A 87 -12.01 5.76 -0.78
CA CYS A 87 -10.87 6.69 -0.69
C CYS A 87 -10.83 7.59 -1.92
N TYR A 88 -10.04 8.66 -1.87
CA TYR A 88 -9.91 9.59 -2.98
C TYR A 88 -8.60 9.39 -3.73
N PHE A 89 -8.66 9.39 -5.05
CA PHE A 89 -7.50 9.46 -5.95
C PHE A 89 -7.67 10.59 -6.94
N TYR A 90 -6.57 11.04 -7.54
CA TYR A 90 -6.60 12.02 -8.60
C TYR A 90 -6.87 11.35 -9.96
N SER A 91 -7.66 12.01 -10.80
CA SER A 91 -7.79 11.65 -12.22
C SER A 91 -6.71 12.35 -13.04
N HIS A 92 -6.49 11.90 -14.28
CA HIS A 92 -5.59 12.56 -15.24
C HIS A 92 -5.95 14.04 -15.52
N THR A 93 -7.17 14.46 -15.20
CA THR A 93 -7.59 15.88 -15.29
C THR A 93 -7.25 16.70 -14.04
N GLY A 94 -6.57 16.10 -13.04
CA GLY A 94 -6.22 16.77 -11.77
C GLY A 94 -7.37 16.90 -10.78
N SER A 95 -8.50 16.22 -11.02
CA SER A 95 -9.66 16.23 -10.13
C SER A 95 -9.62 15.08 -9.13
N LEU A 96 -10.00 15.33 -7.86
CA LEU A 96 -10.19 14.26 -6.88
C LEU A 96 -11.46 13.46 -7.17
N VAL A 97 -11.32 12.15 -7.27
CA VAL A 97 -12.38 11.18 -7.56
C VAL A 97 -12.54 10.22 -6.40
N LEU A 98 -13.77 10.04 -5.94
CA LEU A 98 -14.11 9.03 -4.93
C LEU A 98 -14.08 7.65 -5.57
N VAL A 99 -13.21 6.78 -5.08
CA VAL A 99 -13.07 5.39 -5.50
C VAL A 99 -13.66 4.48 -4.44
N LYS A 100 -14.45 3.51 -4.87
CA LYS A 100 -15.06 2.48 -4.02
C LYS A 100 -14.49 1.12 -4.39
N ARG A 101 -14.04 0.36 -3.37
CA ARG A 101 -13.46 -0.99 -3.52
C ARG A 101 -14.16 -1.99 -2.61
N GLU A 102 -14.50 -3.14 -3.15
CA GLU A 102 -14.98 -4.27 -2.34
C GLU A 102 -13.79 -5.05 -1.77
N LEU A 103 -13.69 -5.09 -0.45
CA LEU A 103 -12.64 -5.80 0.27
C LEU A 103 -13.28 -6.75 1.31
N ASN A 104 -12.51 -7.72 1.78
CA ASN A 104 -12.98 -8.77 2.69
C ASN A 104 -12.79 -8.44 4.18
N PHE A 105 -12.64 -7.17 4.52
CA PHE A 105 -12.52 -6.68 5.89
C PHE A 105 -13.42 -5.45 6.08
N LYS A 106 -13.86 -5.23 7.32
CA LYS A 106 -14.80 -4.15 7.65
C LYS A 106 -14.19 -2.77 7.41
N PRO A 107 -14.98 -1.80 6.89
CA PRO A 107 -14.52 -0.44 6.74
C PRO A 107 -14.29 0.22 8.11
N SER A 108 -13.17 0.87 8.24
CA SER A 108 -12.81 1.76 9.32
C SER A 108 -11.97 2.91 8.75
N LEU A 109 -11.76 3.96 9.52
CA LEU A 109 -10.91 5.06 9.09
C LEU A 109 -9.48 4.58 8.82
N GLU A 110 -8.90 3.76 9.72
CA GLU A 110 -7.56 3.20 9.58
C GLU A 110 -7.45 2.34 8.31
N ASN A 111 -8.46 1.50 8.07
CA ASN A 111 -8.49 0.67 6.88
C ASN A 111 -8.59 1.50 5.59
N SER A 112 -9.39 2.57 5.59
CA SER A 112 -9.52 3.46 4.44
C SER A 112 -8.25 4.25 4.17
N ILE A 113 -7.56 4.73 5.22
CA ILE A 113 -6.24 5.35 5.08
C ILE A 113 -5.24 4.31 4.55
N SER A 114 -5.22 3.09 5.08
CA SER A 114 -4.32 2.03 4.60
C SER A 114 -4.58 1.68 3.13
N VAL A 115 -5.83 1.68 2.69
CA VAL A 115 -6.20 1.48 1.27
C VAL A 115 -5.72 2.64 0.41
N LEU A 116 -5.84 3.88 0.90
CA LEU A 116 -5.34 5.08 0.25
C LEU A 116 -3.81 5.04 0.06
N LEU A 117 -3.07 4.71 1.13
CA LEU A 117 -1.60 4.67 1.14
C LEU A 117 -1.03 3.59 0.20
N LYS A 118 -1.77 2.52 -0.06
CA LYS A 118 -1.41 1.51 -1.07
C LYS A 118 -1.53 2.00 -2.51
N GLY A 119 -2.11 3.16 -2.72
CA GLY A 119 -2.29 3.75 -4.05
C GLY A 119 -3.40 3.10 -4.89
N PRO A 120 -3.57 3.55 -6.14
CA PRO A 120 -4.55 3.01 -7.05
C PRO A 120 -4.19 1.60 -7.53
N LEU A 121 -5.22 0.78 -7.77
CA LEU A 121 -5.06 -0.54 -8.37
C LEU A 121 -4.64 -0.40 -9.85
N ILE A 122 -4.04 -1.45 -10.41
CA ILE A 122 -3.65 -1.47 -11.84
C ILE A 122 -4.86 -1.14 -12.76
N SER A 123 -6.05 -1.66 -12.45
CA SER A 123 -7.27 -1.35 -13.20
C SER A 123 -7.70 0.11 -13.09
N GLU A 124 -7.42 0.77 -11.98
CA GLU A 124 -7.70 2.18 -11.73
C GLU A 124 -6.67 3.08 -12.42
N THR A 125 -5.39 2.72 -12.36
CA THR A 125 -4.30 3.41 -13.10
C THR A 125 -4.55 3.36 -14.61
N LYS A 126 -5.01 2.23 -15.14
CA LYS A 126 -5.40 2.12 -16.56
C LYS A 126 -6.56 3.06 -16.95
N ARG A 127 -7.37 3.48 -15.98
CA ARG A 127 -8.44 4.49 -16.16
C ARG A 127 -7.97 5.91 -15.90
N GLY A 128 -6.65 6.13 -15.71
CA GLY A 128 -6.04 7.43 -15.50
C GLY A 128 -6.11 7.94 -14.07
N LEU A 129 -6.33 7.05 -13.08
CA LEU A 129 -6.25 7.43 -11.66
C LEU A 129 -4.81 7.32 -11.15
N TYR A 130 -4.40 8.27 -10.31
CA TYR A 130 -3.10 8.29 -9.68
C TYR A 130 -3.17 8.84 -8.26
N SER A 131 -2.10 8.68 -7.50
CA SER A 131 -1.94 9.21 -6.15
C SER A 131 -0.80 10.21 -6.10
N GLU A 132 -1.00 11.30 -5.38
CA GLU A 132 0.07 12.25 -5.04
C GLU A 132 0.82 11.82 -3.77
N ILE A 133 0.29 10.84 -3.03
CA ILE A 133 0.96 10.27 -1.87
C ILE A 133 2.09 9.36 -2.36
N PRO A 134 3.33 9.55 -1.87
CA PRO A 134 4.46 8.70 -2.22
C PRO A 134 4.22 7.22 -1.86
N ALA A 135 4.94 6.32 -2.52
CA ALA A 135 4.99 4.93 -2.11
C ALA A 135 5.70 4.78 -0.74
N ASN A 136 5.44 3.65 -0.06
CA ASN A 136 6.08 3.30 1.21
C ASN A 136 5.83 4.31 2.35
N VAL A 137 4.65 4.93 2.35
CA VAL A 137 4.14 5.70 3.50
C VAL A 137 3.41 4.75 4.42
N ASP A 138 3.77 4.75 5.71
CA ASP A 138 3.14 3.94 6.73
C ASP A 138 2.16 4.77 7.56
N LEU A 139 1.03 4.18 7.92
CA LEU A 139 0.13 4.71 8.94
C LEU A 139 0.67 4.32 10.32
N ILE A 140 1.16 5.29 11.09
CA ILE A 140 1.69 5.06 12.45
C ILE A 140 0.53 4.96 13.43
N SER A 141 -0.38 5.95 13.42
CA SER A 141 -1.54 5.92 14.31
C SER A 141 -2.69 6.82 13.81
N VAL A 142 -3.90 6.53 14.30
CA VAL A 142 -5.05 7.42 14.22
C VAL A 142 -5.57 7.64 15.64
N LYS A 143 -5.58 8.89 16.10
CA LYS A 143 -6.15 9.27 17.39
C LYS A 143 -7.41 10.08 17.15
N ARG A 144 -8.44 9.85 17.96
CA ARG A 144 -9.74 10.53 17.85
C ARG A 144 -10.13 11.15 19.18
N SER A 145 -10.67 12.36 19.10
CA SER A 145 -11.43 13.01 20.17
C SER A 145 -12.85 13.31 19.70
N ASP A 146 -13.62 14.02 20.51
CA ASP A 146 -14.96 14.44 20.11
C ASP A 146 -14.95 15.37 18.90
N LYS A 147 -13.95 16.25 18.78
CA LYS A 147 -13.85 17.28 17.76
C LYS A 147 -12.77 17.04 16.71
N ASP A 148 -11.78 16.19 17.02
CA ASP A 148 -10.55 16.11 16.24
C ASP A 148 -10.19 14.68 15.87
N VAL A 149 -9.53 14.55 14.74
CA VAL A 149 -8.84 13.34 14.28
C VAL A 149 -7.39 13.70 13.98
N ILE A 150 -6.46 13.00 14.59
CA ILE A 150 -5.03 13.12 14.32
C ILE A 150 -4.62 11.89 13.52
N VAL A 151 -4.07 12.10 12.33
CA VAL A 151 -3.48 11.06 11.49
C VAL A 151 -1.98 11.22 11.53
N ASP A 152 -1.28 10.21 12.06
CA ASP A 152 0.17 10.17 12.15
C ASP A 152 0.74 9.22 11.11
N LEU A 153 1.60 9.74 10.23
CA LEU A 153 2.20 9.03 9.12
C LEU A 153 3.74 9.00 9.25
N SER A 154 4.37 8.07 8.54
CA SER A 154 5.82 8.04 8.42
C SER A 154 6.36 9.23 7.62
N SER A 155 7.64 9.56 7.83
CA SER A 155 8.34 10.68 7.16
C SER A 155 8.31 10.58 5.63
N ASN A 156 8.14 9.39 5.07
CA ASN A 156 8.00 9.18 3.63
C ASN A 156 6.85 10.00 3.01
N PHE A 157 5.84 10.39 3.81
CA PHE A 157 4.76 11.24 3.33
C PHE A 157 5.24 12.62 2.85
N GLY A 158 6.35 13.12 3.39
CA GLY A 158 6.99 14.37 2.97
C GLY A 158 7.89 14.24 1.74
N ASN A 159 8.20 13.03 1.28
CA ASN A 159 9.20 12.82 0.24
C ASN A 159 8.68 13.11 -1.17
N GLY A 160 9.56 13.68 -2.00
CA GLY A 160 9.35 13.87 -3.44
C GLY A 160 8.20 14.80 -3.81
N GLY A 161 8.10 15.10 -5.10
CA GLY A 161 7.16 16.07 -5.67
C GLY A 161 7.51 17.51 -5.34
N GLY A 162 6.95 18.45 -6.10
CA GLY A 162 7.01 19.89 -5.80
C GLY A 162 5.84 20.33 -4.92
N SER A 163 5.75 21.61 -4.64
CA SER A 163 4.77 22.22 -3.72
C SER A 163 3.32 21.83 -4.05
N ASN A 164 2.94 21.77 -5.33
CA ASN A 164 1.60 21.36 -5.74
C ASN A 164 1.30 19.90 -5.37
N SER A 165 2.28 19.00 -5.55
CA SER A 165 2.13 17.60 -5.17
C SER A 165 1.94 17.44 -3.66
N VAL A 166 2.69 18.23 -2.86
CA VAL A 166 2.55 18.26 -1.39
C VAL A 166 1.15 18.71 -0.99
N ILE A 167 0.65 19.81 -1.53
CA ILE A 167 -0.72 20.31 -1.25
C ILE A 167 -1.76 19.25 -1.66
N ASN A 168 -1.60 18.66 -2.82
CA ASN A 168 -2.53 17.68 -3.35
C ASN A 168 -2.58 16.39 -2.50
N ARG A 169 -1.44 15.88 -2.01
CA ARG A 169 -1.44 14.68 -1.13
C ARG A 169 -2.10 14.95 0.21
N VAL A 170 -1.90 16.13 0.79
CA VAL A 170 -2.58 16.55 2.01
C VAL A 170 -4.09 16.62 1.79
N LYS A 171 -4.53 17.22 0.69
CA LYS A 171 -5.96 17.28 0.31
C LYS A 171 -6.55 15.89 0.05
N GLN A 172 -5.79 15.01 -0.60
CA GLN A 172 -6.19 13.62 -0.86
C GLN A 172 -6.42 12.85 0.46
N LEU A 173 -5.49 13.00 1.42
CA LEU A 173 -5.62 12.43 2.77
C LEU A 173 -6.83 13.00 3.50
N SER A 174 -6.92 14.34 3.62
CA SER A 174 -8.01 15.02 4.34
C SER A 174 -9.38 14.60 3.80
N LYS A 175 -9.59 14.62 2.50
CA LYS A 175 -10.86 14.20 1.88
C LYS A 175 -11.20 12.74 2.16
N THR A 176 -10.20 11.85 2.23
CA THR A 176 -10.43 10.44 2.59
C THR A 176 -10.82 10.30 4.07
N VAL A 177 -10.16 11.03 4.98
CA VAL A 177 -10.53 11.03 6.40
C VAL A 177 -11.95 11.54 6.61
N LYS A 178 -12.34 12.61 5.92
CA LYS A 178 -13.68 13.22 5.99
C LYS A 178 -14.81 12.30 5.51
N ILE A 179 -14.54 11.20 4.82
CA ILE A 179 -15.58 10.19 4.51
C ILE A 179 -16.12 9.55 5.80
N HIS A 180 -15.23 9.30 6.77
CA HIS A 180 -15.57 8.66 8.04
C HIS A 180 -15.89 9.65 9.15
N GLU A 181 -15.24 10.80 9.14
CA GLU A 181 -15.30 11.80 10.20
C GLU A 181 -15.62 13.21 9.60
N PRO A 182 -16.84 13.38 9.01
CA PRO A 182 -17.15 14.57 8.22
C PRO A 182 -17.14 15.88 9.05
N ASN A 183 -17.45 15.80 10.34
CA ASN A 183 -17.61 16.94 11.22
C ASN A 183 -16.42 17.22 12.13
N LYS A 184 -15.34 16.39 12.05
CA LYS A 184 -14.16 16.56 12.89
C LYS A 184 -13.06 17.35 12.19
N ASN A 185 -12.29 18.10 12.95
CA ASN A 185 -11.03 18.68 12.47
C ASN A 185 -10.03 17.58 12.21
N VAL A 186 -9.28 17.67 11.11
CA VAL A 186 -8.27 16.70 10.75
C VAL A 186 -6.90 17.32 10.93
N TYR A 187 -6.03 16.65 11.67
CA TYR A 187 -4.64 17.07 11.91
C TYR A 187 -3.68 16.04 11.34
N LEU A 188 -2.63 16.50 10.69
CA LEU A 188 -1.54 15.68 10.16
C LEU A 188 -0.34 15.74 11.10
N TYR A 189 0.12 14.57 11.50
CA TYR A 189 1.36 14.37 12.24
C TYR A 189 2.32 13.53 11.40
N ILE A 190 3.60 13.75 11.57
CA ILE A 190 4.68 12.94 10.99
C ILE A 190 5.61 12.48 12.10
N ASN A 191 5.71 11.15 12.27
CA ASN A 191 6.50 10.52 13.34
C ASN A 191 6.19 11.13 14.72
N GLY A 192 4.89 11.30 15.03
CA GLY A 192 4.41 11.79 16.31
C GLY A 192 4.46 13.31 16.52
N LYS A 193 4.88 14.08 15.51
CA LYS A 193 4.96 15.56 15.58
C LYS A 193 3.97 16.20 14.63
N GLU A 194 3.28 17.22 15.10
CA GLU A 194 2.40 18.04 14.25
C GLU A 194 3.20 18.68 13.11
N VAL A 195 2.61 18.66 11.93
CA VAL A 195 3.25 19.18 10.72
C VAL A 195 2.90 20.66 10.56
N GLU A 196 3.94 21.50 10.50
CA GLU A 196 3.83 22.89 10.12
C GLU A 196 4.31 23.12 8.68
N TYR A 197 5.40 22.45 8.29
CA TYR A 197 5.96 22.49 6.95
C TYR A 197 6.19 21.08 6.44
N LEU A 198 5.97 20.86 5.14
CA LEU A 198 6.10 19.55 4.50
C LEU A 198 6.82 19.67 3.15
N GLY A 199 7.52 18.59 2.78
CA GLY A 199 8.26 18.50 1.52
C GLY A 199 9.61 19.22 1.54
N GLY A 200 10.41 18.98 0.51
CA GLY A 200 11.75 19.60 0.37
C GLY A 200 11.69 21.12 0.19
N ASP A 201 10.61 21.62 -0.39
CA ASP A 201 10.38 23.06 -0.61
C ASP A 201 9.83 23.78 0.62
N GLY A 202 9.57 23.08 1.73
CA GLY A 202 9.03 23.66 2.95
C GLY A 202 7.63 24.26 2.79
N VAL A 203 6.71 23.50 2.21
CA VAL A 203 5.31 23.96 2.02
C VAL A 203 4.61 24.07 3.37
N TYR A 204 4.09 25.26 3.68
CA TYR A 204 3.30 25.49 4.89
C TYR A 204 1.98 24.72 4.83
N ILE A 205 1.72 23.92 5.86
CA ILE A 205 0.49 23.12 6.01
C ILE A 205 -0.37 23.72 7.12
N LYS A 206 -1.42 24.41 6.71
CA LYS A 206 -2.40 24.94 7.66
C LYS A 206 -3.11 23.80 8.38
N GLN A 207 -3.11 23.83 9.71
CA GLN A 207 -3.86 22.92 10.56
C GLN A 207 -5.06 23.64 11.21
N PRO A 208 -6.23 23.00 11.39
CA PRO A 208 -6.60 21.69 10.85
C PRO A 208 -6.68 21.69 9.32
N LEU A 209 -6.51 20.51 8.72
CA LEU A 209 -6.58 20.31 7.26
C LEU A 209 -8.00 20.59 6.73
N GLU A 210 -8.09 21.24 5.56
CA GLU A 210 -9.34 21.56 4.86
C GLU A 210 -9.83 20.42 3.95
#